data_06a489eeaaaedc04ab2b2e836bc24783
#
_entry.id   06a489eeaaaedc04ab2b2e836bc24783
#
_cell.length_a   1.000
_cell.length_b   1.000
_cell.length_c   1.000
_cell.angle_alpha   90.00
_cell.angle_beta   90.00
_cell.angle_gamma   90.00
#
_symmetry.space_group_name_H-M   'P 1'
#
loop_
_entity.id
_entity.type
_entity.pdbx_description
1 polymer ?
#
loop_
_entity_poly.entity_id
_entity_poly.type
_entity_poly.pdbx_seq_one_letter_code
_entity_poly.pdbx_strand_id
1 'polypeptide(L)'
;MKEFEPIKVHNCKNCGFSMRQFNPNSLMMVCESCGTRVGENTPPKYKPEAPLNPLFKLHEQFEKNGMTWQVIGCQSYAGSVQEWDSEDKTWERTPWSFHTWWILNEAREIAWISQDKTGYSWSHKKTVSSGIPVGDRSYEVGHWTMISAVGEFSYVPREAEQVRSYEKDGRSLQLLLDEKGETQEIEAFHDVKLDLMDLLKSFGKQSVVDALKRSKIATYAAFASIACLVIGFFVMQGFEKTLVTTPTVTVNTQSVKQVIPLGEFKMESKGLIELDFLANLQRGNGSFDAEVVISDSDKTPVAELPISLWRESGRDSDGPWTESQYRDAPRINLPEADVYKLSLVPDTLKRWQSISLRGKVTRNVVSLLPIIIGGIAAVLLGFLLSLMRRKRVRRETGVGL
;
A
#
# COMPACT_ATOMS: atom_id res chain seq x y z
N MET A 1 -1.95 32.77 18.36
CA MET A 1 -2.88 32.08 19.29
C MET A 1 -2.98 32.91 20.56
N LYS A 2 -4.19 33.12 21.05
CA LYS A 2 -4.42 33.75 22.37
C LYS A 2 -4.06 32.74 23.44
N GLU A 3 -3.27 33.14 24.42
CA GLU A 3 -2.89 32.27 25.54
C GLU A 3 -4.11 32.02 26.42
N PHE A 4 -4.42 30.78 26.71
CA PHE A 4 -5.47 30.41 27.67
C PHE A 4 -4.93 30.60 29.08
N GLU A 5 -5.45 31.60 29.79
CA GLU A 5 -5.10 31.78 31.18
C GLU A 5 -5.87 30.80 32.08
N PRO A 6 -5.20 30.08 32.98
CA PRO A 6 -5.87 29.23 33.94
C PRO A 6 -6.72 30.07 34.89
N ILE A 7 -7.93 29.59 35.17
CA ILE A 7 -8.84 30.23 36.16
C ILE A 7 -8.31 30.04 37.58
N LYS A 8 -7.70 28.85 37.81
CA LYS A 8 -7.20 28.46 39.11
C LYS A 8 -6.02 27.51 38.99
N VAL A 9 -5.14 27.54 39.96
CA VAL A 9 -4.02 26.59 40.07
C VAL A 9 -4.19 25.78 41.35
N HIS A 10 -4.11 24.45 41.22
CA HIS A 10 -4.19 23.51 42.32
C HIS A 10 -2.87 22.77 42.46
N ASN A 11 -2.41 22.59 43.70
CA ASN A 11 -1.26 21.71 43.95
C ASN A 11 -1.76 20.31 44.33
N CYS A 12 -1.26 19.30 43.66
CA CYS A 12 -1.56 17.92 43.99
C CYS A 12 -1.08 17.59 45.39
N LYS A 13 -1.98 17.15 46.27
CA LYS A 13 -1.66 16.84 47.68
C LYS A 13 -0.71 15.64 47.83
N ASN A 14 -0.70 14.74 46.81
CA ASN A 14 0.16 13.55 46.83
C ASN A 14 1.58 13.83 46.33
N CYS A 15 1.76 14.54 45.21
CA CYS A 15 3.07 14.69 44.55
C CYS A 15 3.53 16.13 44.38
N GLY A 16 2.74 17.12 44.81
CA GLY A 16 3.08 18.54 44.70
C GLY A 16 2.97 19.15 43.30
N PHE A 17 2.61 18.36 42.28
CA PHE A 17 2.48 18.85 40.91
C PHE A 17 1.44 19.95 40.80
N SER A 18 1.75 21.01 40.07
CA SER A 18 0.87 22.18 39.86
C SER A 18 -0.08 21.93 38.70
N MET A 19 -1.35 21.71 38.99
CA MET A 19 -2.42 21.48 38.02
C MET A 19 -3.13 22.80 37.73
N ARG A 20 -3.31 23.09 36.44
CA ARG A 20 -3.98 24.30 35.94
C ARG A 20 -5.40 23.98 35.54
N GLN A 21 -6.38 24.71 36.12
CA GLN A 21 -7.79 24.60 35.78
C GLN A 21 -8.18 25.67 34.76
N PHE A 22 -8.79 25.26 33.67
CA PHE A 22 -9.24 26.15 32.60
C PHE A 22 -10.77 26.17 32.46
N ASN A 23 -11.43 25.08 32.83
CA ASN A 23 -12.89 24.95 32.72
C ASN A 23 -13.56 25.39 34.01
N PRO A 24 -14.40 26.45 34.01
CA PRO A 24 -15.11 26.89 35.19
C PRO A 24 -16.09 25.85 35.77
N ASN A 25 -16.57 24.95 34.92
CA ASN A 25 -17.53 23.88 35.26
C ASN A 25 -16.82 22.54 35.52
N SER A 26 -15.52 22.55 35.80
CA SER A 26 -14.78 21.34 36.14
C SER A 26 -15.24 20.81 37.50
N LEU A 27 -15.77 19.59 37.52
CA LEU A 27 -16.17 18.89 38.75
C LEU A 27 -15.05 18.02 39.29
N MET A 28 -14.10 17.61 38.41
CA MET A 28 -12.96 16.80 38.81
C MET A 28 -11.72 17.16 38.00
N MET A 29 -10.58 17.14 38.70
CA MET A 29 -9.25 17.20 38.09
C MET A 29 -8.45 15.96 38.54
N VAL A 30 -7.75 15.36 37.59
CA VAL A 30 -6.87 14.21 37.83
C VAL A 30 -5.45 14.62 37.49
N CYS A 31 -4.56 14.43 38.44
CA CYS A 31 -3.16 14.87 38.32
C CYS A 31 -2.42 14.15 37.19
N GLU A 32 -1.86 14.92 36.29
CA GLU A 32 -1.09 14.43 35.13
C GLU A 32 0.18 13.66 35.55
N SER A 33 0.72 13.99 36.73
CA SER A 33 1.97 13.39 37.23
C SER A 33 1.75 12.05 37.92
N CYS A 34 0.75 11.98 38.82
CA CYS A 34 0.56 10.81 39.70
C CYS A 34 -0.85 10.19 39.63
N GLY A 35 -1.79 10.80 38.90
CA GLY A 35 -3.16 10.33 38.81
C GLY A 35 -4.06 10.56 40.01
N THR A 36 -3.56 11.20 41.05
CA THR A 36 -4.37 11.54 42.24
C THR A 36 -5.45 12.56 41.85
N ARG A 37 -6.65 12.36 42.31
CA ARG A 37 -7.77 13.29 42.12
C ARG A 37 -7.64 14.49 43.05
N VAL A 38 -8.05 15.66 42.57
CA VAL A 38 -8.06 16.86 43.43
C VAL A 38 -9.00 16.65 44.61
N GLY A 39 -8.48 16.94 45.82
CA GLY A 39 -9.20 16.70 47.08
C GLY A 39 -8.84 15.39 47.77
N GLU A 40 -8.30 14.43 47.07
CA GLU A 40 -7.81 13.15 47.61
C GLU A 40 -6.30 13.23 47.95
N ASN A 41 -5.88 12.42 48.92
CA ASN A 41 -4.48 12.31 49.33
C ASN A 41 -3.80 11.02 48.87
N THR A 42 -4.57 10.09 48.32
CA THR A 42 -4.09 8.75 47.92
C THR A 42 -4.08 8.65 46.40
N PRO A 43 -2.98 8.24 45.78
CA PRO A 43 -2.95 7.99 44.34
C PRO A 43 -3.80 6.75 44.02
N PRO A 44 -4.30 6.65 42.77
CA PRO A 44 -5.01 5.47 42.32
C PRO A 44 -4.07 4.26 42.32
N LYS A 45 -4.66 3.05 42.34
CA LYS A 45 -3.92 1.79 42.30
C LYS A 45 -3.02 1.65 41.05
N TYR A 46 -3.46 2.21 39.94
CA TYR A 46 -2.71 2.30 38.72
C TYR A 46 -2.51 3.76 38.32
N LYS A 47 -1.27 4.13 37.95
CA LYS A 47 -0.97 5.46 37.47
C LYS A 47 -1.67 5.69 36.12
N PRO A 48 -2.61 6.61 36.00
CA PRO A 48 -3.20 6.94 34.72
C PRO A 48 -2.14 7.65 33.87
N GLU A 49 -2.04 7.24 32.63
CA GLU A 49 -1.15 7.85 31.64
C GLU A 49 -1.98 8.37 30.47
N ALA A 50 -1.71 9.62 30.09
CA ALA A 50 -2.20 10.11 28.81
C ALA A 50 -1.51 9.32 27.68
N PRO A 51 -2.24 8.93 26.64
CA PRO A 51 -1.65 8.22 25.53
C PRO A 51 -0.57 9.08 24.86
N LEU A 52 0.51 8.44 24.44
CA LEU A 52 1.54 9.12 23.65
C LEU A 52 0.95 9.52 22.30
N ASN A 53 0.65 10.80 22.15
CA ASN A 53 0.13 11.37 20.92
C ASN A 53 0.99 12.57 20.49
N PRO A 54 1.42 12.65 19.23
CA PRO A 54 2.23 13.76 18.74
C PRO A 54 1.45 15.05 18.51
N LEU A 55 0.12 15.01 18.44
CA LEU A 55 -0.75 16.18 18.25
C LEU A 55 -1.43 16.58 19.54
N PHE A 56 -2.12 15.64 20.19
CA PHE A 56 -2.90 15.90 21.39
C PHE A 56 -2.06 15.63 22.64
N LYS A 57 -1.72 16.70 23.35
CA LYS A 57 -1.11 16.67 24.67
C LYS A 57 -1.92 17.58 25.58
N LEU A 58 -1.94 17.32 26.86
CA LEU A 58 -2.58 18.22 27.80
C LEU A 58 -2.00 19.64 27.66
N HIS A 59 -2.89 20.61 27.60
CA HIS A 59 -2.62 22.04 27.39
C HIS A 59 -2.13 22.44 26.00
N GLU A 60 -2.01 21.50 25.05
CA GLU A 60 -1.73 21.82 23.65
C GLU A 60 -2.89 22.59 23.04
N GLN A 61 -2.56 23.59 22.21
CA GLN A 61 -3.54 24.45 21.54
C GLN A 61 -3.53 24.23 20.04
N PHE A 62 -4.70 24.33 19.42
CA PHE A 62 -4.87 24.24 17.97
C PHE A 62 -6.04 25.14 17.50
N GLU A 63 -6.00 25.50 16.23
CA GLU A 63 -7.04 26.32 15.61
C GLU A 63 -7.98 25.48 14.77
N LYS A 64 -9.29 25.62 14.98
CA LYS A 64 -10.31 24.97 14.15
C LYS A 64 -11.53 25.89 14.01
N ASN A 65 -11.97 26.09 12.76
CA ASN A 65 -13.12 26.93 12.41
C ASN A 65 -13.01 28.38 12.94
N GLY A 66 -11.78 28.94 12.94
CA GLY A 66 -11.51 30.30 13.42
C GLY A 66 -11.55 30.46 14.94
N MET A 67 -11.63 29.38 15.69
CA MET A 67 -11.56 29.35 17.15
C MET A 67 -10.30 28.60 17.61
N THR A 68 -9.71 29.11 18.69
CA THR A 68 -8.62 28.41 19.38
C THR A 68 -9.21 27.42 20.38
N TRP A 69 -8.70 26.20 20.34
CA TRP A 69 -9.06 25.11 21.25
C TRP A 69 -7.86 24.67 22.05
N GLN A 70 -8.08 24.29 23.27
CA GLN A 70 -7.05 23.74 24.16
C GLN A 70 -7.47 22.38 24.70
N VAL A 71 -6.53 21.44 24.71
CA VAL A 71 -6.73 20.11 25.32
C VAL A 71 -6.66 20.26 26.84
N ILE A 72 -7.75 19.88 27.53
CA ILE A 72 -7.85 20.01 28.99
C ILE A 72 -7.88 18.66 29.70
N GLY A 73 -8.19 17.56 29.01
CA GLY A 73 -8.25 16.23 29.61
C GLY A 73 -8.19 15.13 28.57
N CYS A 74 -7.94 13.92 29.04
CA CYS A 74 -7.98 12.72 28.21
C CYS A 74 -8.49 11.53 29.02
N GLN A 75 -9.37 10.74 28.42
CA GLN A 75 -9.81 9.45 28.91
C GLN A 75 -9.42 8.36 27.90
N SER A 76 -9.01 7.21 28.41
CA SER A 76 -8.65 6.05 27.61
C SER A 76 -9.57 4.90 27.93
N TYR A 77 -10.06 4.24 26.89
CA TYR A 77 -10.97 3.12 27.00
C TYR A 77 -10.40 1.90 26.28
N ALA A 78 -10.60 0.73 26.87
CA ALA A 78 -10.31 -0.56 26.24
C ALA A 78 -11.53 -1.46 26.34
N GLY A 79 -11.69 -2.34 25.35
CA GLY A 79 -12.83 -3.24 25.32
C GLY A 79 -12.97 -3.97 24.00
N SER A 80 -14.18 -4.08 23.51
CA SER A 80 -14.46 -4.75 22.25
C SER A 80 -15.68 -4.16 21.55
N VAL A 81 -15.65 -4.21 20.23
CA VAL A 81 -16.81 -3.95 19.36
C VAL A 81 -17.39 -5.26 18.90
N GLN A 82 -18.69 -5.36 18.82
CA GLN A 82 -19.45 -6.46 18.24
C GLN A 82 -20.18 -5.96 17.00
N GLU A 83 -19.94 -6.63 15.88
CA GLU A 83 -20.60 -6.39 14.59
C GLU A 83 -21.35 -7.64 14.17
N TRP A 84 -22.50 -7.45 13.52
CA TRP A 84 -23.26 -8.56 12.98
C TRP A 84 -22.74 -8.97 11.61
N ASP A 85 -22.19 -10.18 11.51
CA ASP A 85 -21.88 -10.78 10.22
C ASP A 85 -23.13 -11.40 9.60
N SER A 86 -23.53 -10.84 8.45
CA SER A 86 -24.72 -11.30 7.72
C SER A 86 -24.50 -12.59 6.94
N GLU A 87 -23.24 -12.94 6.60
CA GLU A 87 -22.88 -14.16 5.88
C GLU A 87 -22.91 -15.36 6.82
N ASP A 88 -22.20 -15.27 7.93
CA ASP A 88 -22.10 -16.32 8.94
C ASP A 88 -23.24 -16.29 9.96
N LYS A 89 -24.10 -15.24 9.96
CA LYS A 89 -25.20 -15.04 10.89
C LYS A 89 -24.78 -15.08 12.36
N THR A 90 -23.62 -14.53 12.65
CA THR A 90 -23.02 -14.48 13.99
C THR A 90 -22.63 -13.07 14.38
N TRP A 91 -22.44 -12.83 15.69
CA TRP A 91 -21.83 -11.62 16.18
C TRP A 91 -20.31 -11.80 16.23
N GLU A 92 -19.57 -11.06 15.41
CA GLU A 92 -18.13 -11.00 15.49
C GLU A 92 -17.71 -10.02 16.58
N ARG A 93 -16.72 -10.42 17.38
CA ARG A 93 -16.17 -9.59 18.46
C ARG A 93 -14.72 -9.25 18.20
N THR A 94 -14.43 -7.96 18.05
CA THR A 94 -13.09 -7.44 17.80
C THR A 94 -12.59 -6.64 19.01
N PRO A 95 -11.41 -6.95 19.57
CA PRO A 95 -10.79 -6.11 20.60
C PRO A 95 -10.48 -4.71 20.04
N TRP A 96 -10.82 -3.68 20.82
CA TRP A 96 -10.62 -2.31 20.41
C TRP A 96 -10.22 -1.42 21.59
N SER A 97 -9.63 -0.29 21.28
CA SER A 97 -9.34 0.76 22.25
C SER A 97 -9.43 2.13 21.58
N PHE A 98 -9.83 3.11 22.35
CA PHE A 98 -9.87 4.51 21.89
C PHE A 98 -9.56 5.47 23.04
N HIS A 99 -9.30 6.73 22.66
CA HIS A 99 -9.06 7.83 23.59
C HIS A 99 -10.05 8.95 23.30
N THR A 100 -10.58 9.57 24.33
CA THR A 100 -11.43 10.76 24.23
C THR A 100 -10.67 11.96 24.81
N TRP A 101 -10.30 12.86 23.91
CA TRP A 101 -9.65 14.11 24.26
C TRP A 101 -10.71 15.17 24.56
N TRP A 102 -10.67 15.74 25.75
CA TRP A 102 -11.52 16.83 26.17
C TRP A 102 -10.87 18.14 25.75
N ILE A 103 -11.60 18.97 25.02
CA ILE A 103 -11.11 20.23 24.49
C ILE A 103 -12.03 21.36 24.89
N LEU A 104 -11.44 22.53 25.13
CA LEU A 104 -12.11 23.74 25.54
C LEU A 104 -11.78 24.86 24.57
N ASN A 105 -12.79 25.66 24.14
CA ASN A 105 -12.55 26.83 23.30
C ASN A 105 -12.43 28.13 24.12
N GLU A 106 -12.18 29.25 23.44
CA GLU A 106 -12.06 30.58 24.06
C GLU A 106 -13.36 31.01 24.77
N ALA A 107 -14.53 30.55 24.30
CA ALA A 107 -15.83 30.80 24.93
C ALA A 107 -16.12 29.89 26.15
N ARG A 108 -15.16 29.04 26.53
CA ARG A 108 -15.28 28.02 27.58
C ARG A 108 -16.33 26.92 27.25
N GLU A 109 -16.56 26.68 25.99
CA GLU A 109 -17.37 25.56 25.54
C GLU A 109 -16.53 24.31 25.40
N ILE A 110 -17.09 23.16 25.79
CA ILE A 110 -16.44 21.87 25.76
C ILE A 110 -16.88 21.12 24.50
N ALA A 111 -15.91 20.43 23.87
CA ALA A 111 -16.13 19.42 22.87
C ALA A 111 -15.19 18.23 23.07
N TRP A 112 -15.37 17.19 22.28
CA TRP A 112 -14.60 15.96 22.39
C TRP A 112 -14.02 15.57 21.04
N ILE A 113 -12.80 15.01 21.06
CA ILE A 113 -12.20 14.37 19.93
C ILE A 113 -11.91 12.92 20.32
N SER A 114 -12.59 11.98 19.66
CA SER A 114 -12.28 10.56 19.79
C SER A 114 -11.12 10.19 18.87
N GLN A 115 -10.20 9.41 19.38
CA GLN A 115 -9.03 8.88 18.67
C GLN A 115 -8.98 7.40 18.82
N ASP A 116 -8.90 6.68 17.70
CA ASP A 116 -8.62 5.26 17.64
C ASP A 116 -7.48 4.94 16.65
N LYS A 117 -7.27 3.66 16.36
CA LYS A 117 -6.26 3.21 15.37
C LYS A 117 -6.55 3.67 13.94
N THR A 118 -7.80 4.04 13.62
CA THR A 118 -8.24 4.43 12.29
C THR A 118 -8.20 5.94 12.03
N GLY A 119 -8.27 6.77 13.07
CA GLY A 119 -8.26 8.21 12.92
C GLY A 119 -8.77 9.00 14.10
N TYR A 120 -9.28 10.15 13.78
CA TYR A 120 -9.86 11.10 14.72
C TYR A 120 -11.28 11.44 14.30
N SER A 121 -12.17 11.56 15.28
CA SER A 121 -13.55 12.03 15.08
C SER A 121 -13.86 13.16 16.04
N TRP A 122 -14.52 14.19 15.54
CA TRP A 122 -15.08 15.25 16.38
C TRP A 122 -16.45 14.84 16.86
N SER A 123 -16.64 14.75 18.16
CA SER A 123 -17.90 14.33 18.78
C SER A 123 -18.72 15.53 19.22
N HIS A 124 -19.96 15.58 18.75
CA HIS A 124 -20.93 16.58 19.17
C HIS A 124 -22.03 15.92 20.00
N LYS A 125 -22.23 16.40 21.23
CA LYS A 125 -23.37 15.95 22.05
C LYS A 125 -24.70 16.34 21.40
N LYS A 126 -25.64 15.41 21.35
CA LYS A 126 -26.99 15.56 20.81
C LYS A 126 -28.03 15.24 21.87
N THR A 127 -29.24 15.76 21.68
CA THR A 127 -30.38 15.34 22.49
C THR A 127 -30.72 13.88 22.18
N VAL A 128 -30.93 13.08 23.21
CA VAL A 128 -31.38 11.68 23.04
C VAL A 128 -32.81 11.71 22.50
N SER A 129 -33.00 11.25 21.28
CA SER A 129 -34.30 11.28 20.58
C SER A 129 -34.90 9.91 20.30
N SER A 130 -34.17 8.84 20.59
CA SER A 130 -34.58 7.46 20.32
C SER A 130 -34.34 6.55 21.53
N GLY A 131 -35.08 5.44 21.60
CA GLY A 131 -34.83 4.39 22.59
C GLY A 131 -33.52 3.66 22.33
N ILE A 132 -33.10 2.88 23.32
CA ILE A 132 -31.88 2.06 23.22
C ILE A 132 -32.11 0.94 22.19
N PRO A 133 -31.27 0.79 21.16
CA PRO A 133 -31.47 -0.19 20.08
C PRO A 133 -30.96 -1.58 20.46
N VAL A 134 -31.43 -2.12 21.59
CA VAL A 134 -31.02 -3.42 22.09
C VAL A 134 -31.43 -4.52 21.10
N GLY A 135 -30.45 -5.32 20.63
CA GLY A 135 -30.68 -6.43 19.70
C GLY A 135 -30.83 -6.02 18.23
N ASP A 136 -30.76 -4.73 17.90
CA ASP A 136 -30.76 -4.28 16.50
C ASP A 136 -29.40 -4.59 15.85
N ARG A 137 -29.42 -5.52 14.88
CA ARG A 137 -28.22 -5.99 14.15
C ARG A 137 -27.62 -4.96 13.21
N SER A 138 -28.25 -3.83 13.00
CA SER A 138 -27.73 -2.75 12.19
C SER A 138 -26.79 -1.79 12.95
N TYR A 139 -26.65 -2.02 14.27
CA TYR A 139 -25.74 -1.25 15.12
C TYR A 139 -24.51 -2.08 15.49
N GLU A 140 -23.37 -1.42 15.49
CA GLU A 140 -22.18 -1.91 16.17
C GLU A 140 -22.35 -1.72 17.68
N VAL A 141 -22.01 -2.72 18.47
CA VAL A 141 -22.15 -2.65 19.93
C VAL A 141 -20.79 -2.67 20.60
N GLY A 142 -20.43 -1.56 21.23
CA GLY A 142 -19.19 -1.40 21.98
C GLY A 142 -19.40 -1.73 23.47
N HIS A 143 -18.45 -2.44 24.06
CA HIS A 143 -18.33 -2.67 25.50
C HIS A 143 -16.98 -2.16 25.99
N TRP A 144 -16.98 -1.09 26.74
CA TRP A 144 -15.80 -0.35 27.12
C TRP A 144 -15.60 -0.29 28.62
N THR A 145 -14.34 -0.35 29.02
CA THR A 145 -13.90 -0.06 30.39
C THR A 145 -12.93 1.10 30.33
N MET A 146 -13.16 2.13 31.13
CA MET A 146 -12.21 3.22 31.26
C MET A 146 -10.97 2.72 32.01
N ILE A 147 -9.81 2.84 31.36
CA ILE A 147 -8.51 2.38 31.89
C ILE A 147 -7.66 3.52 32.42
N SER A 148 -7.93 4.76 31.99
CA SER A 148 -7.16 5.94 32.40
C SER A 148 -7.99 7.21 32.23
N ALA A 149 -7.82 8.18 33.13
CA ALA A 149 -8.30 9.54 32.99
C ALA A 149 -7.26 10.51 33.56
N VAL A 150 -6.96 11.58 32.83
CA VAL A 150 -6.02 12.65 33.27
C VAL A 150 -6.54 14.02 32.84
N GLY A 151 -6.28 15.08 33.63
CA GLY A 151 -6.70 16.45 33.33
C GLY A 151 -8.06 16.82 33.94
N GLU A 152 -8.84 17.65 33.25
CA GLU A 152 -10.08 18.26 33.73
C GLU A 152 -11.33 17.58 33.10
N PHE A 153 -12.34 17.38 33.95
CA PHE A 153 -13.60 16.76 33.56
C PHE A 153 -14.81 17.50 34.15
N SER A 154 -15.89 17.62 33.38
CA SER A 154 -17.17 18.18 33.83
C SER A 154 -18.02 17.17 34.62
N TYR A 155 -17.50 16.00 34.89
CA TYR A 155 -18.09 14.98 35.76
C TYR A 155 -17.00 14.32 36.59
N VAL A 156 -17.36 13.40 37.47
CA VAL A 156 -16.40 12.65 38.30
C VAL A 156 -16.19 11.27 37.65
N PRO A 157 -15.10 11.07 36.83
CA PRO A 157 -14.82 9.78 36.24
C PRO A 157 -14.60 8.72 37.32
N ARG A 158 -15.24 7.55 37.20
CA ARG A 158 -15.05 6.46 38.17
C ARG A 158 -13.95 5.53 37.68
N GLU A 159 -13.20 4.96 38.62
CA GLU A 159 -12.20 3.96 38.28
C GLU A 159 -12.92 2.70 37.70
N ALA A 160 -12.40 2.18 36.57
CA ALA A 160 -12.99 1.07 35.83
C ALA A 160 -14.44 1.29 35.37
N GLU A 161 -14.83 2.55 35.13
CA GLU A 161 -16.15 2.92 34.60
C GLU A 161 -16.51 2.12 33.36
N GLN A 162 -17.70 1.53 33.35
CA GLN A 162 -18.20 0.73 32.25
C GLN A 162 -19.09 1.58 31.33
N VAL A 163 -18.82 1.52 30.02
CA VAL A 163 -19.63 2.19 29.01
C VAL A 163 -20.05 1.18 27.95
N ARG A 164 -21.34 1.19 27.58
CA ARG A 164 -21.85 0.47 26.43
C ARG A 164 -22.20 1.48 25.36
N SER A 165 -21.70 1.29 24.15
CA SER A 165 -22.05 2.12 22.99
C SER A 165 -22.85 1.35 21.95
N TYR A 166 -23.71 2.08 21.23
CA TYR A 166 -24.42 1.60 20.04
C TYR A 166 -24.13 2.61 18.92
N GLU A 167 -23.44 2.16 17.88
CA GLU A 167 -22.94 3.03 16.82
C GLU A 167 -23.53 2.65 15.46
N LYS A 168 -23.97 3.67 14.71
CA LYS A 168 -24.46 3.52 13.35
C LYS A 168 -24.36 4.86 12.61
N ASP A 169 -23.77 4.85 11.41
CA ASP A 169 -23.67 6.01 10.52
C ASP A 169 -23.11 7.28 11.20
N GLY A 170 -22.08 7.13 12.04
CA GLY A 170 -21.46 8.23 12.79
C GLY A 170 -22.35 8.78 13.93
N ARG A 171 -23.41 8.09 14.30
CA ARG A 171 -24.21 8.39 15.48
C ARG A 171 -23.93 7.35 16.54
N SER A 172 -23.60 7.80 17.73
CA SER A 172 -23.37 6.92 18.86
C SER A 172 -24.33 7.26 20.01
N LEU A 173 -24.85 6.21 20.63
CA LEU A 173 -25.56 6.28 21.90
C LEU A 173 -24.70 5.60 22.94
N GLN A 174 -24.30 6.31 23.97
CA GLN A 174 -23.47 5.80 25.03
C GLN A 174 -24.29 5.68 26.33
N LEU A 175 -24.13 4.54 26.98
CA LEU A 175 -24.77 4.24 28.27
C LEU A 175 -23.65 4.08 29.30
N LEU A 176 -23.65 4.97 30.27
CA LEU A 176 -22.83 4.82 31.44
C LEU A 176 -23.47 3.80 32.38
N LEU A 177 -22.74 2.78 32.77
CA LEU A 177 -23.25 1.68 33.59
C LEU A 177 -22.72 1.80 35.03
N ASP A 178 -23.54 1.41 36.00
CA ASP A 178 -23.10 1.23 37.38
C ASP A 178 -22.36 -0.11 37.60
N GLU A 179 -21.97 -0.38 38.84
CA GLU A 179 -21.29 -1.62 39.25
C GLU A 179 -22.15 -2.89 39.03
N LYS A 180 -23.47 -2.73 38.95
CA LYS A 180 -24.42 -3.81 38.67
C LYS A 180 -24.71 -3.98 37.19
N GLY A 181 -24.18 -3.08 36.32
CA GLY A 181 -24.46 -3.03 34.89
C GLY A 181 -25.78 -2.36 34.54
N GLU A 182 -26.40 -1.59 35.50
CA GLU A 182 -27.61 -0.81 35.24
C GLU A 182 -27.22 0.53 34.63
N THR A 183 -28.06 1.04 33.71
CA THR A 183 -27.83 2.32 33.04
C THR A 183 -28.05 3.49 33.99
N GLN A 184 -27.03 4.26 34.23
CA GLN A 184 -27.06 5.46 35.06
C GLN A 184 -27.35 6.72 34.22
N GLU A 185 -26.71 6.84 33.08
CA GLU A 185 -26.81 7.98 32.19
C GLU A 185 -26.79 7.54 30.74
N ILE A 186 -27.52 8.27 29.90
CA ILE A 186 -27.59 8.03 28.46
C ILE A 186 -27.16 9.30 27.75
N GLU A 187 -26.16 9.21 26.93
CA GLU A 187 -25.67 10.31 26.11
C GLU A 187 -25.69 9.94 24.62
N ALA A 188 -26.11 10.87 23.80
CA ALA A 188 -26.10 10.72 22.34
C ALA A 188 -25.04 11.64 21.73
N PHE A 189 -24.26 11.12 20.80
CA PHE A 189 -23.25 11.85 20.07
C PHE A 189 -23.41 11.70 18.56
N HIS A 190 -22.91 12.68 17.85
CA HIS A 190 -22.68 12.60 16.41
C HIS A 190 -21.22 12.82 16.15
N ASP A 191 -20.57 11.79 15.64
CA ASP A 191 -19.16 11.73 15.37
C ASP A 191 -18.87 12.07 13.90
N VAL A 192 -18.11 13.14 13.68
CA VAL A 192 -17.68 13.58 12.35
C VAL A 192 -16.21 13.27 12.19
N LYS A 193 -15.89 12.38 11.25
CA LYS A 193 -14.50 12.00 10.97
C LYS A 193 -13.69 13.22 10.54
N LEU A 194 -12.54 13.44 11.19
CA LEU A 194 -11.64 14.53 10.88
C LEU A 194 -10.68 14.14 9.76
N ASP A 195 -10.55 15.03 8.76
CA ASP A 195 -9.49 14.89 7.78
C ASP A 195 -8.13 15.11 8.44
N LEU A 196 -7.22 14.16 8.24
CA LEU A 196 -5.93 14.16 8.89
C LEU A 196 -5.04 15.32 8.43
N MET A 197 -5.16 15.75 7.16
CA MET A 197 -4.40 16.89 6.64
C MET A 197 -4.90 18.21 7.21
N ASP A 198 -6.21 18.34 7.41
CA ASP A 198 -6.78 19.53 8.02
C ASP A 198 -6.47 19.57 9.52
N LEU A 199 -6.46 18.44 10.18
CA LEU A 199 -6.01 18.35 11.58
C LEU A 199 -4.54 18.78 11.74
N LEU A 200 -3.65 18.28 10.88
CA LEU A 200 -2.23 18.69 10.90
C LEU A 200 -2.05 20.22 10.67
N LYS A 201 -2.86 20.80 9.78
CA LYS A 201 -2.86 22.26 9.56
C LYS A 201 -3.33 23.00 10.81
N SER A 202 -4.37 22.51 11.48
CA SER A 202 -4.90 23.09 12.71
C SER A 202 -3.83 23.19 13.81
N PHE A 203 -2.90 22.24 13.84
CA PHE A 203 -1.73 22.24 14.72
C PHE A 203 -0.49 22.98 14.15
N GLY A 204 -0.66 23.79 13.09
CA GLY A 204 0.43 24.54 12.48
C GLY A 204 1.48 23.70 11.75
N LYS A 205 1.22 22.41 11.52
CA LYS A 205 2.18 21.46 10.88
C LYS A 205 2.11 21.50 9.33
N GLN A 206 2.04 22.69 8.75
CA GLN A 206 1.93 22.87 7.29
C GLN A 206 3.07 22.18 6.52
N SER A 207 4.30 22.24 7.02
CA SER A 207 5.47 21.60 6.40
C SER A 207 5.32 20.07 6.30
N VAL A 208 4.66 19.45 7.28
CA VAL A 208 4.35 18.01 7.28
C VAL A 208 3.30 17.70 6.23
N VAL A 209 2.24 18.51 6.14
CA VAL A 209 1.18 18.39 5.13
C VAL A 209 1.78 18.45 3.72
N ASP A 210 2.64 19.43 3.45
CA ASP A 210 3.27 19.60 2.14
C ASP A 210 4.21 18.42 1.80
N ALA A 211 4.92 17.91 2.79
CA ALA A 211 5.76 16.73 2.61
C ALA A 211 4.93 15.46 2.33
N LEU A 212 3.80 15.28 3.00
CA LEU A 212 2.87 14.16 2.76
C LEU A 212 2.22 14.24 1.37
N LYS A 213 1.83 15.45 0.92
CA LYS A 213 1.32 15.68 -0.43
C LYS A 213 2.37 15.33 -1.49
N ARG A 214 3.60 15.85 -1.33
CA ARG A 214 4.71 15.52 -2.25
C ARG A 214 5.00 14.03 -2.32
N SER A 215 5.01 13.35 -1.18
CA SER A 215 5.19 11.89 -1.14
C SER A 215 4.06 11.13 -1.84
N LYS A 216 2.80 11.60 -1.74
CA LYS A 216 1.66 11.02 -2.46
C LYS A 216 1.84 11.17 -3.98
N ILE A 217 2.22 12.37 -4.44
CA ILE A 217 2.48 12.64 -5.86
C ILE A 217 3.63 11.77 -6.37
N ALA A 218 4.74 11.67 -5.61
CA ALA A 218 5.88 10.83 -5.98
C ALA A 218 5.50 9.34 -6.10
N THR A 219 4.63 8.84 -5.20
CA THR A 219 4.10 7.47 -5.29
C THR A 219 3.30 7.26 -6.56
N TYR A 220 2.40 8.19 -6.91
CA TYR A 220 1.63 8.09 -8.16
C TYR A 220 2.51 8.20 -9.39
N ALA A 221 3.53 9.08 -9.38
CA ALA A 221 4.49 9.20 -10.49
C ALA A 221 5.27 7.89 -10.71
N ALA A 222 5.66 7.19 -9.62
CA ALA A 222 6.32 5.89 -9.72
C ALA A 222 5.43 4.84 -10.39
N PHE A 223 4.14 4.79 -10.07
CA PHE A 223 3.21 3.87 -10.74
C PHE A 223 2.88 4.31 -12.18
N ALA A 224 2.75 5.61 -12.45
CA ALA A 224 2.49 6.11 -13.80
C ALA A 224 3.66 5.81 -14.76
N SER A 225 4.89 5.71 -14.25
CA SER A 225 6.06 5.35 -15.05
C SER A 225 5.93 3.94 -15.66
N ILE A 226 5.21 3.02 -15.01
CA ILE A 226 4.94 1.67 -15.55
C ILE A 226 4.07 1.76 -16.79
N ALA A 227 3.02 2.59 -16.75
CA ALA A 227 2.15 2.79 -17.92
C ALA A 227 2.94 3.39 -19.08
N CYS A 228 3.82 4.37 -18.81
CA CYS A 228 4.70 4.93 -19.83
C CYS A 228 5.66 3.91 -20.43
N LEU A 229 6.23 3.01 -19.61
CA LEU A 229 7.09 1.93 -20.10
C LEU A 229 6.31 0.94 -21.00
N VAL A 230 5.11 0.57 -20.61
CA VAL A 230 4.24 -0.33 -21.38
C VAL A 230 3.83 0.32 -22.70
N ILE A 231 3.38 1.57 -22.69
CA ILE A 231 3.03 2.32 -23.90
C ILE A 231 4.26 2.44 -24.81
N GLY A 232 5.41 2.82 -24.24
CA GLY A 232 6.67 2.93 -24.98
C GLY A 232 7.05 1.62 -25.68
N PHE A 233 6.83 0.48 -25.01
CA PHE A 233 7.06 -0.83 -25.63
C PHE A 233 6.18 -1.07 -26.86
N PHE A 234 4.87 -0.84 -26.76
CA PHE A 234 3.97 -1.04 -27.88
C PHE A 234 4.26 -0.07 -29.05
N VAL A 235 4.62 1.16 -28.76
CA VAL A 235 5.05 2.13 -29.75
C VAL A 235 6.32 1.63 -30.46
N MET A 236 7.32 1.18 -29.71
CA MET A 236 8.56 0.66 -30.28
C MET A 236 8.35 -0.62 -31.09
N GLN A 237 7.46 -1.51 -30.66
CA GLN A 237 7.07 -2.68 -31.48
C GLN A 237 6.47 -2.29 -32.83
N GLY A 238 5.74 -1.17 -32.90
CA GLY A 238 5.22 -0.65 -34.15
C GLY A 238 6.31 -0.25 -35.17
N PHE A 239 7.55 -0.06 -34.74
CA PHE A 239 8.69 0.21 -35.60
C PHE A 239 9.47 -1.05 -36.01
N GLU A 240 9.10 -2.24 -35.53
CA GLU A 240 9.68 -3.48 -35.99
C GLU A 240 9.32 -3.71 -37.49
N LYS A 241 10.35 -3.93 -38.31
CA LYS A 241 10.18 -4.14 -39.75
C LYS A 241 10.70 -5.51 -40.11
N THR A 242 9.83 -6.36 -40.68
CA THR A 242 10.25 -7.59 -41.29
C THR A 242 10.97 -7.27 -42.61
N LEU A 243 12.23 -7.67 -42.71
CA LEU A 243 13.07 -7.45 -43.88
C LEU A 243 12.87 -8.56 -44.91
N VAL A 244 12.90 -9.83 -44.45
CA VAL A 244 12.67 -10.99 -45.29
C VAL A 244 12.05 -12.12 -44.47
N THR A 245 11.23 -12.91 -45.13
CA THR A 245 10.76 -14.19 -44.61
C THR A 245 11.30 -15.26 -45.58
N THR A 246 12.08 -16.21 -45.04
CA THR A 246 12.66 -17.27 -45.87
C THR A 246 11.59 -18.25 -46.34
N PRO A 247 11.78 -18.93 -47.48
CA PRO A 247 10.97 -20.07 -47.83
C PRO A 247 11.09 -21.16 -46.76
N THR A 248 10.13 -22.05 -46.68
CA THR A 248 10.26 -23.22 -45.81
C THR A 248 11.29 -24.17 -46.43
N VAL A 249 12.36 -24.43 -45.68
CA VAL A 249 13.43 -25.32 -46.12
C VAL A 249 13.33 -26.61 -45.32
N THR A 250 13.41 -27.73 -46.06
CA THR A 250 13.46 -29.08 -45.45
C THR A 250 14.90 -29.58 -45.47
N VAL A 251 15.48 -29.78 -44.31
CA VAL A 251 16.83 -30.33 -44.12
C VAL A 251 16.70 -31.83 -43.82
N ASN A 252 17.48 -32.64 -44.50
CA ASN A 252 17.59 -34.07 -44.24
C ASN A 252 19.05 -34.45 -44.00
N THR A 253 19.34 -35.70 -43.73
CA THR A 253 20.70 -36.20 -43.45
C THR A 253 21.69 -35.96 -44.58
N GLN A 254 21.21 -35.89 -45.83
CA GLN A 254 22.05 -35.61 -46.99
C GLN A 254 22.39 -34.13 -47.14
N SER A 255 21.56 -33.27 -46.55
CA SER A 255 21.79 -31.81 -46.54
C SER A 255 22.78 -31.33 -45.46
N VAL A 256 23.23 -32.21 -44.56
CA VAL A 256 24.22 -31.90 -43.54
C VAL A 256 25.54 -31.48 -44.20
N LYS A 257 26.13 -30.39 -43.71
CA LYS A 257 27.34 -29.74 -44.24
C LYS A 257 27.19 -29.09 -45.63
N GLN A 258 25.97 -29.00 -46.18
CA GLN A 258 25.71 -28.26 -47.41
C GLN A 258 25.24 -26.84 -47.12
N VAL A 259 25.67 -25.88 -47.92
CA VAL A 259 25.19 -24.48 -47.82
C VAL A 259 23.84 -24.35 -48.51
N ILE A 260 22.83 -24.04 -47.75
CA ILE A 260 21.45 -23.86 -48.23
C ILE A 260 21.13 -22.38 -48.25
N PRO A 261 20.92 -21.75 -49.41
CA PRO A 261 20.54 -20.33 -49.49
C PRO A 261 19.13 -20.13 -48.92
N LEU A 262 18.96 -19.14 -48.08
CA LEU A 262 17.68 -18.79 -47.44
C LEU A 262 17.05 -17.53 -48.04
N GLY A 263 17.85 -16.69 -48.69
CA GLY A 263 17.38 -15.44 -49.29
C GLY A 263 18.33 -14.27 -49.09
N GLU A 264 17.87 -13.09 -49.49
CA GLU A 264 18.62 -11.84 -49.38
C GLU A 264 17.73 -10.77 -48.72
N PHE A 265 18.35 -9.86 -47.97
CA PHE A 265 17.67 -8.72 -47.41
C PHE A 265 18.54 -7.47 -47.46
N LYS A 266 17.90 -6.31 -47.56
CA LYS A 266 18.60 -5.02 -47.65
C LYS A 266 18.52 -4.30 -46.29
N MET A 267 19.66 -3.88 -45.80
CA MET A 267 19.79 -2.93 -44.69
C MET A 267 20.04 -1.51 -45.22
N GLU A 268 19.21 -0.56 -44.83
CA GLU A 268 19.34 0.84 -45.22
C GLU A 268 20.35 1.62 -44.35
N SER A 269 20.66 1.10 -43.17
CA SER A 269 21.67 1.60 -42.26
C SER A 269 22.08 0.49 -41.29
N LYS A 270 23.20 0.68 -40.59
CA LYS A 270 23.57 -0.22 -39.48
C LYS A 270 22.45 -0.43 -38.49
N GLY A 271 22.40 -1.57 -37.84
CA GLY A 271 21.38 -1.83 -36.81
C GLY A 271 21.26 -3.27 -36.38
N LEU A 272 20.49 -3.45 -35.31
CA LEU A 272 20.20 -4.74 -34.73
C LEU A 272 19.14 -5.45 -35.57
N ILE A 273 19.42 -6.71 -35.92
CA ILE A 273 18.45 -7.64 -36.50
C ILE A 273 18.27 -8.87 -35.62
N GLU A 274 17.10 -9.47 -35.68
CA GLU A 274 16.79 -10.78 -35.13
C GLU A 274 16.50 -11.75 -36.22
N LEU A 275 17.12 -12.90 -36.16
CA LEU A 275 16.93 -14.01 -37.08
C LEU A 275 16.06 -15.06 -36.37
N ASP A 276 14.76 -15.03 -36.60
CA ASP A 276 13.79 -15.89 -35.91
C ASP A 276 13.54 -17.15 -36.73
N PHE A 277 14.09 -18.28 -36.30
CA PHE A 277 13.89 -19.59 -36.94
C PHE A 277 12.86 -20.41 -36.20
N LEU A 278 11.84 -20.83 -36.91
CA LEU A 278 10.78 -21.69 -36.42
C LEU A 278 10.84 -23.06 -37.12
N ALA A 279 10.87 -24.10 -36.31
CA ALA A 279 10.87 -25.47 -36.86
C ALA A 279 9.54 -26.18 -36.60
N ASN A 280 9.14 -27.00 -37.54
CA ASN A 280 8.14 -28.04 -37.33
C ASN A 280 8.86 -29.32 -36.88
N LEU A 281 8.91 -29.54 -35.57
CA LEU A 281 9.59 -30.70 -35.00
C LEU A 281 8.81 -31.98 -35.24
N GLN A 282 9.50 -33.03 -35.65
CA GLN A 282 8.93 -34.39 -35.77
C GLN A 282 8.56 -34.93 -34.37
N ARG A 283 7.68 -35.92 -34.36
CA ARG A 283 7.37 -36.67 -33.12
C ARG A 283 8.58 -37.50 -32.70
N GLY A 284 8.80 -37.58 -31.39
CA GLY A 284 9.95 -38.29 -30.80
C GLY A 284 11.15 -37.38 -30.53
N ASN A 285 12.12 -37.94 -29.82
CA ASN A 285 13.32 -37.23 -29.42
C ASN A 285 14.25 -37.00 -30.60
N GLY A 286 14.89 -35.85 -30.65
CA GLY A 286 15.84 -35.50 -31.68
C GLY A 286 16.40 -34.11 -31.55
N SER A 287 17.47 -33.80 -32.25
CA SER A 287 18.08 -32.48 -32.30
C SER A 287 18.57 -32.11 -33.69
N PHE A 288 18.62 -30.82 -33.92
CA PHE A 288 19.15 -30.21 -35.13
C PHE A 288 20.00 -28.98 -34.68
N ASP A 289 21.24 -28.99 -35.12
CA ASP A 289 22.17 -27.87 -34.93
C ASP A 289 22.64 -27.41 -36.32
N ALA A 290 22.72 -26.10 -36.50
CA ALA A 290 23.16 -25.48 -37.73
C ALA A 290 23.78 -24.09 -37.44
N GLU A 291 24.55 -23.62 -38.42
CA GLU A 291 25.05 -22.24 -38.45
C GLU A 291 24.30 -21.43 -39.51
N VAL A 292 23.86 -20.23 -39.12
CA VAL A 292 23.31 -19.25 -40.06
C VAL A 292 24.41 -18.28 -40.42
N VAL A 293 24.79 -18.31 -41.69
CA VAL A 293 25.86 -17.45 -42.22
C VAL A 293 25.23 -16.27 -42.92
N ILE A 294 25.65 -15.05 -42.47
CA ILE A 294 25.30 -13.80 -43.13
C ILE A 294 26.53 -13.30 -43.91
N SER A 295 26.40 -13.11 -45.18
CA SER A 295 27.46 -12.56 -46.03
C SER A 295 27.03 -11.22 -46.61
N ASP A 296 27.97 -10.32 -46.84
CA ASP A 296 27.78 -9.06 -47.57
C ASP A 296 27.57 -9.22 -49.05
N SER A 297 27.45 -8.11 -49.80
CA SER A 297 27.32 -8.10 -51.27
C SER A 297 28.53 -8.71 -51.96
N ASP A 298 29.70 -8.69 -51.38
CA ASP A 298 30.97 -9.24 -51.89
C ASP A 298 31.15 -10.70 -51.52
N LYS A 299 30.13 -11.33 -50.93
CA LYS A 299 30.12 -12.73 -50.45
C LYS A 299 31.09 -12.99 -49.29
N THR A 300 31.55 -11.97 -48.59
CA THR A 300 32.38 -12.12 -47.40
C THR A 300 31.49 -12.45 -46.19
N PRO A 301 31.75 -13.49 -45.42
CA PRO A 301 31.00 -13.78 -44.23
C PRO A 301 31.18 -12.65 -43.21
N VAL A 302 30.07 -12.02 -42.80
CA VAL A 302 30.03 -10.95 -41.78
C VAL A 302 29.70 -11.53 -40.41
N ALA A 303 28.92 -12.62 -40.39
CA ALA A 303 28.55 -13.29 -39.18
C ALA A 303 28.17 -14.76 -39.37
N GLU A 304 28.46 -15.55 -38.36
CA GLU A 304 28.06 -16.94 -38.23
C GLU A 304 27.33 -17.10 -36.89
N LEU A 305 26.09 -17.53 -36.93
CA LEU A 305 25.23 -17.60 -35.75
C LEU A 305 24.73 -19.04 -35.56
N PRO A 306 25.05 -19.67 -34.43
CA PRO A 306 24.55 -21.02 -34.16
C PRO A 306 23.05 -20.98 -33.87
N ILE A 307 22.34 -21.96 -34.34
CA ILE A 307 20.96 -22.29 -34.01
C ILE A 307 20.85 -23.72 -33.53
N SER A 308 20.05 -23.96 -32.51
CA SER A 308 19.82 -25.29 -31.96
C SER A 308 18.34 -25.49 -31.69
N LEU A 309 17.81 -26.58 -32.26
CA LEU A 309 16.39 -26.96 -32.16
C LEU A 309 16.30 -28.42 -31.74
N TRP A 310 15.54 -28.71 -30.70
CA TRP A 310 15.49 -30.05 -30.14
C TRP A 310 14.16 -30.40 -29.51
N ARG A 311 13.93 -31.68 -29.32
CA ARG A 311 12.83 -32.22 -28.54
C ARG A 311 13.30 -33.44 -27.78
N GLU A 312 12.99 -33.46 -26.50
CA GLU A 312 13.23 -34.59 -25.61
C GLU A 312 11.94 -34.93 -24.84
N SER A 313 11.73 -36.21 -24.62
CA SER A 313 10.65 -36.70 -23.77
C SER A 313 11.15 -37.90 -22.99
N GLY A 314 10.68 -38.04 -21.79
CA GLY A 314 11.06 -39.08 -20.86
C GLY A 314 9.95 -39.35 -19.84
N ARG A 315 10.33 -40.10 -18.83
CA ARG A 315 9.50 -40.38 -17.66
C ARG A 315 10.38 -40.34 -16.44
N ASP A 316 9.95 -39.62 -15.44
CA ASP A 316 10.59 -39.56 -14.11
C ASP A 316 9.62 -39.95 -12.99
N SER A 317 9.95 -39.64 -11.73
CA SER A 317 9.11 -39.88 -10.55
C SER A 317 7.76 -39.17 -10.60
N ASP A 318 7.69 -38.03 -11.27
CA ASP A 318 6.52 -37.19 -11.34
C ASP A 318 5.63 -37.50 -12.54
N GLY A 319 6.09 -38.38 -13.44
CA GLY A 319 5.34 -38.85 -14.59
C GLY A 319 6.03 -38.65 -15.95
N PRO A 320 5.30 -38.74 -17.05
CA PRO A 320 5.87 -38.48 -18.38
C PRO A 320 6.08 -36.96 -18.59
N TRP A 321 7.21 -36.58 -19.13
CA TRP A 321 7.52 -35.21 -19.50
C TRP A 321 7.96 -35.07 -20.95
N THR A 322 7.81 -33.86 -21.50
CA THR A 322 8.29 -33.49 -22.84
C THR A 322 8.77 -32.05 -22.80
N GLU A 323 9.98 -31.82 -23.26
CA GLU A 323 10.58 -30.50 -23.42
C GLU A 323 10.98 -30.33 -24.92
N SER A 324 10.93 -29.09 -25.39
CA SER A 324 11.33 -28.82 -26.77
C SER A 324 11.70 -27.35 -26.99
N GLN A 325 12.72 -27.15 -27.81
CA GLN A 325 13.09 -25.86 -28.36
C GLN A 325 12.79 -25.89 -29.87
N TYR A 326 11.62 -25.44 -30.26
CA TYR A 326 11.15 -25.39 -31.64
C TYR A 326 11.40 -24.04 -32.31
N ARG A 327 11.95 -23.09 -31.59
CA ARG A 327 12.27 -21.73 -32.05
C ARG A 327 13.63 -21.33 -31.51
N ASP A 328 14.45 -20.74 -32.37
CA ASP A 328 15.69 -20.08 -31.97
C ASP A 328 15.78 -18.72 -32.68
N ALA A 329 16.17 -17.67 -31.94
CA ALA A 329 16.10 -16.30 -32.42
C ALA A 329 17.37 -15.50 -32.07
N PRO A 330 18.53 -15.85 -32.65
CA PRO A 330 19.77 -15.11 -32.42
C PRO A 330 19.67 -13.67 -32.94
N ARG A 331 20.38 -12.77 -32.26
CA ARG A 331 20.43 -11.34 -32.56
C ARG A 331 21.83 -10.92 -32.90
N ILE A 332 21.95 -10.05 -33.91
CA ILE A 332 23.23 -9.47 -34.29
C ILE A 332 23.08 -8.03 -34.74
N ASN A 333 24.12 -7.24 -34.48
CA ASN A 333 24.22 -5.87 -34.98
C ASN A 333 25.04 -5.83 -36.27
N LEU A 334 24.39 -5.56 -37.40
CA LEU A 334 25.08 -5.43 -38.68
C LEU A 334 25.73 -4.04 -38.79
N PRO A 335 26.99 -3.97 -39.25
CA PRO A 335 27.81 -2.76 -39.16
C PRO A 335 27.42 -1.69 -40.17
N GLU A 336 26.90 -2.04 -41.33
CA GLU A 336 26.75 -1.15 -42.47
C GLU A 336 25.43 -1.30 -43.22
N ALA A 337 25.14 -0.37 -44.12
CA ALA A 337 24.05 -0.48 -45.05
C ALA A 337 24.52 -1.31 -46.25
N ASP A 338 23.90 -2.47 -46.48
CA ASP A 338 24.26 -3.38 -47.58
C ASP A 338 23.11 -4.34 -47.94
N VAL A 339 23.31 -5.13 -48.98
CA VAL A 339 22.46 -6.26 -49.32
C VAL A 339 23.12 -7.54 -48.78
N TYR A 340 22.55 -8.07 -47.73
CA TYR A 340 23.07 -9.25 -47.05
C TYR A 340 22.42 -10.53 -47.60
N LYS A 341 23.23 -11.57 -47.75
CA LYS A 341 22.80 -12.92 -48.16
C LYS A 341 22.74 -13.81 -46.90
N LEU A 342 21.66 -14.54 -46.79
CA LEU A 342 21.41 -15.43 -45.66
C LEU A 342 21.52 -16.88 -46.17
N SER A 343 22.34 -17.66 -45.51
CA SER A 343 22.53 -19.09 -45.80
C SER A 343 22.48 -19.92 -44.52
N LEU A 344 22.00 -21.14 -44.62
CA LEU A 344 21.98 -22.13 -43.54
C LEU A 344 23.01 -23.23 -43.84
N VAL A 345 23.85 -23.54 -42.88
CA VAL A 345 24.78 -24.66 -42.92
C VAL A 345 24.41 -25.65 -41.82
N PRO A 346 23.65 -26.70 -42.13
CA PRO A 346 23.32 -27.73 -41.16
C PRO A 346 24.58 -28.44 -40.66
N ASP A 347 24.79 -28.48 -39.34
CA ASP A 347 25.92 -29.19 -38.75
C ASP A 347 25.57 -30.61 -38.31
N THR A 348 24.47 -30.77 -37.58
CA THR A 348 23.99 -32.06 -37.12
C THR A 348 22.48 -32.22 -37.24
N LEU A 349 22.05 -33.44 -37.57
CA LEU A 349 20.64 -33.86 -37.50
C LEU A 349 20.60 -35.24 -36.85
N LYS A 350 20.14 -35.32 -35.62
CA LYS A 350 20.16 -36.56 -34.80
C LYS A 350 18.74 -37.04 -34.52
N ARG A 351 18.51 -38.34 -34.76
CA ARG A 351 17.26 -39.06 -34.49
C ARG A 351 16.04 -38.65 -35.37
N TRP A 352 16.10 -37.55 -36.10
CA TRP A 352 15.10 -37.18 -37.10
C TRP A 352 15.61 -37.49 -38.48
N GLN A 353 14.67 -37.86 -39.40
CA GLN A 353 15.00 -38.06 -40.80
C GLN A 353 15.10 -36.74 -41.57
N SER A 354 14.26 -35.80 -41.19
CA SER A 354 14.26 -34.44 -41.74
C SER A 354 13.67 -33.45 -40.76
N ILE A 355 13.95 -32.17 -40.95
CA ILE A 355 13.37 -31.04 -40.19
C ILE A 355 12.98 -29.94 -41.18
N SER A 356 11.81 -29.36 -41.04
CA SER A 356 11.38 -28.22 -41.83
C SER A 356 11.49 -26.94 -41.03
N LEU A 357 12.20 -25.96 -41.59
CA LEU A 357 12.50 -24.67 -40.95
C LEU A 357 11.95 -23.54 -41.79
N ARG A 358 11.52 -22.49 -41.09
CA ARG A 358 11.19 -21.21 -41.69
C ARG A 358 11.88 -20.11 -40.88
N GLY A 359 12.59 -19.23 -41.58
CA GLY A 359 13.27 -18.08 -40.95
C GLY A 359 12.53 -16.77 -41.24
N LYS A 360 12.71 -15.83 -40.36
CA LYS A 360 12.24 -14.44 -40.48
C LYS A 360 13.35 -13.53 -40.01
N VAL A 361 13.71 -12.52 -40.79
CA VAL A 361 14.64 -11.46 -40.38
C VAL A 361 13.84 -10.22 -40.03
N THR A 362 14.00 -9.76 -38.82
CA THR A 362 13.30 -8.55 -38.31
C THR A 362 14.30 -7.52 -37.86
N ARG A 363 14.07 -6.25 -38.21
CA ARG A 363 14.87 -5.09 -37.79
C ARG A 363 14.17 -4.34 -36.67
N ASN A 364 14.93 -3.57 -35.90
CA ASN A 364 14.45 -2.73 -34.78
C ASN A 364 13.76 -3.53 -33.68
N VAL A 365 14.27 -4.71 -33.42
CA VAL A 365 13.71 -5.59 -32.40
C VAL A 365 13.83 -4.97 -31.03
N VAL A 366 12.73 -4.97 -30.30
CA VAL A 366 12.66 -4.40 -28.95
C VAL A 366 12.88 -5.50 -27.90
N SER A 367 13.82 -5.24 -26.98
CA SER A 367 14.04 -6.12 -25.84
C SER A 367 13.03 -5.83 -24.72
N LEU A 368 12.38 -6.88 -24.20
CA LEU A 368 11.50 -6.79 -23.02
C LEU A 368 12.26 -6.58 -21.72
N LEU A 369 13.53 -6.99 -21.66
CA LEU A 369 14.30 -7.02 -20.42
C LEU A 369 14.42 -5.64 -19.71
N PRO A 370 14.76 -4.53 -20.41
CA PRO A 370 14.80 -3.20 -19.77
C PRO A 370 13.45 -2.75 -19.21
N ILE A 371 12.36 -3.16 -19.88
CA ILE A 371 10.99 -2.81 -19.48
C ILE A 371 10.59 -3.56 -18.22
N ILE A 372 10.88 -4.86 -18.16
CA ILE A 372 10.66 -5.69 -16.97
C ILE A 372 11.47 -5.13 -15.79
N ILE A 373 12.76 -4.86 -15.98
CA ILE A 373 13.62 -4.32 -14.91
C ILE A 373 13.10 -2.95 -14.46
N GLY A 374 12.79 -2.04 -15.40
CA GLY A 374 12.24 -0.73 -15.10
C GLY A 374 10.89 -0.79 -14.40
N GLY A 375 10.01 -1.71 -14.81
CA GLY A 375 8.72 -1.94 -14.18
C GLY A 375 8.86 -2.44 -12.74
N ILE A 376 9.71 -3.42 -12.50
CA ILE A 376 10.00 -3.93 -11.15
C ILE A 376 10.57 -2.81 -10.27
N ALA A 377 11.54 -2.05 -10.77
CA ALA A 377 12.12 -0.92 -10.04
C ALA A 377 11.07 0.15 -9.67
N ALA A 378 10.15 0.47 -10.59
CA ALA A 378 9.08 1.44 -10.34
C ALA A 378 8.09 0.94 -9.28
N VAL A 379 7.72 -0.35 -9.30
CA VAL A 379 6.86 -0.97 -8.27
C VAL A 379 7.53 -0.92 -6.90
N LEU A 380 8.80 -1.34 -6.81
CA LEU A 380 9.55 -1.33 -5.56
C LEU A 380 9.70 0.09 -5.00
N LEU A 381 10.00 1.07 -5.86
CA LEU A 381 10.08 2.47 -5.45
C LEU A 381 8.73 3.00 -4.95
N GLY A 382 7.65 2.75 -5.68
CA GLY A 382 6.29 3.15 -5.29
C GLY A 382 5.87 2.54 -3.95
N PHE A 383 6.17 1.27 -3.73
CA PHE A 383 5.92 0.57 -2.48
C PHE A 383 6.74 1.16 -1.32
N LEU A 384 8.03 1.39 -1.52
CA LEU A 384 8.92 2.00 -0.51
C LEU A 384 8.43 3.40 -0.11
N LEU A 385 8.10 4.25 -1.08
CA LEU A 385 7.54 5.58 -0.84
C LEU A 385 6.22 5.52 -0.06
N SER A 386 5.36 4.55 -0.36
CA SER A 386 4.11 4.33 0.36
C SER A 386 4.36 3.94 1.82
N LEU A 387 5.29 3.01 2.08
CA LEU A 387 5.68 2.62 3.44
C LEU A 387 6.27 3.78 4.24
N MET A 388 7.18 4.56 3.63
CA MET A 388 7.77 5.73 4.27
C MET A 388 6.70 6.77 4.62
N ARG A 389 5.71 6.98 3.74
CA ARG A 389 4.58 7.86 3.98
C ARG A 389 3.73 7.38 5.14
N ARG A 390 3.35 6.09 5.19
CA ARG A 390 2.59 5.50 6.31
C ARG A 390 3.33 5.67 7.63
N LYS A 391 4.62 5.33 7.65
CA LYS A 391 5.47 5.51 8.84
C LYS A 391 5.53 6.96 9.30
N ARG A 392 5.65 7.91 8.37
CA ARG A 392 5.66 9.34 8.69
C ARG A 392 4.32 9.81 9.24
N VAL A 393 3.20 9.42 8.61
CA VAL A 393 1.87 9.75 9.12
C VAL A 393 1.71 9.23 10.54
N ARG A 394 2.00 7.96 10.80
CA ARG A 394 1.92 7.38 12.14
C ARG A 394 2.76 8.14 13.16
N ARG A 395 3.97 8.54 12.79
CA ARG A 395 4.85 9.33 13.67
C ARG A 395 4.28 10.71 14.00
N GLU A 396 3.69 11.39 13.03
CA GLU A 396 3.22 12.78 13.18
C GLU A 396 1.80 12.88 13.76
N THR A 397 1.04 11.82 13.72
CA THR A 397 -0.38 11.82 14.12
C THR A 397 -0.75 10.77 15.16
N GLY A 398 0.11 9.77 15.38
CA GLY A 398 -0.20 8.65 16.27
C GLY A 398 -1.18 7.64 15.68
N VAL A 399 -1.66 7.84 14.45
CA VAL A 399 -2.66 6.99 13.78
C VAL A 399 -2.01 6.24 12.62
N GLY A 400 -2.37 4.95 12.45
CA GLY A 400 -2.00 4.15 11.28
C GLY A 400 -2.93 4.43 10.09
N LEU A 401 -2.38 4.51 8.87
CA LEU A 401 -3.13 4.53 7.61
C LEU A 401 -3.11 3.15 6.99
#